data_a9144cc25efb3017922905d898f7da7c
#
_entry.id   a9144cc25efb3017922905d898f7da7c
#
_cell.length_a   1.000
_cell.length_b   1.000
_cell.length_c   1.000
_cell.angle_alpha   90.00
_cell.angle_beta   90.00
_cell.angle_gamma   90.00
#
_symmetry.space_group_name_H-M   'P 1'
#
loop_
_entity.id
_entity.type
_entity.pdbx_description
1 polymer ?
#
loop_
_entity_poly.entity_id
_entity_poly.type
_entity_poly.pdbx_seq_one_letter_code
_entity_poly.pdbx_strand_id
1 'polypeptide(L)'
;MPVTSAPDPAVQPVRWGILGAANIAVKLVIPALQRGANSEVVAIASRDASKARAAAADLGIARAYGSYQELLDDPDVDAIYNPLPNHLHVPWSIRAAEAGKHVLCEKPLSLTTAEARDLIAARDRTGVQIGEAFMVRTHPRWLAVRDLVRSGRIGELKLIVGHFSYDRRDPNDVRSRVEWGGGVLMDIGCYPTTLARWLFGAEPVEVVGMVERDPELGVDRLASALLRFPTGQASFTVAGQLVPWQRMQIFGTTGRIEVEIPFNTPADYRARIFIDDGSDLHGRNVETVEFEAVDQYELQGERFAEAVRGLGTVPVPLEDAFGNMAVIEALFRSTESKRWETPAR
;
A
#
# COMPACT_ATOMS: atom_id res chain seq x y z
N MET A 1 15.63 8.51 17.64
CA MET A 1 16.48 9.51 16.97
C MET A 1 16.35 9.25 15.48
N PRO A 2 15.84 10.16 14.65
CA PRO A 2 15.90 9.99 13.21
C PRO A 2 17.33 10.21 12.77
N VAL A 3 17.99 9.16 12.29
CA VAL A 3 19.26 9.28 11.59
C VAL A 3 18.91 9.64 10.14
N THR A 4 18.75 10.92 9.86
CA THR A 4 18.92 11.43 8.52
C THR A 4 20.42 11.58 8.32
N SER A 5 21.09 10.54 7.87
CA SER A 5 22.42 10.69 7.31
C SER A 5 22.30 11.60 6.09
N ALA A 6 23.11 12.67 6.03
CA ALA A 6 23.23 13.46 4.82
C ALA A 6 23.57 12.50 3.65
N PRO A 7 23.03 12.72 2.43
CA PRO A 7 23.31 11.87 1.30
C PRO A 7 24.82 11.83 1.04
N ASP A 8 25.36 10.64 0.84
CA ASP A 8 26.73 10.48 0.38
C ASP A 8 26.83 11.13 -1.01
N PRO A 9 27.63 12.18 -1.21
CA PRO A 9 27.73 12.89 -2.49
C PRO A 9 28.23 12.02 -3.65
N ALA A 10 28.66 10.80 -3.38
CA ALA A 10 29.08 9.83 -4.39
C ALA A 10 27.91 8.99 -4.96
N VAL A 11 26.71 9.05 -4.36
CA VAL A 11 25.58 8.21 -4.75
C VAL A 11 24.60 9.00 -5.60
N GLN A 12 24.50 8.67 -6.89
CA GLN A 12 23.56 9.31 -7.82
C GLN A 12 22.11 9.00 -7.42
N PRO A 13 21.14 9.94 -7.53
CA PRO A 13 19.73 9.69 -7.26
C PRO A 13 19.14 8.65 -8.22
N VAL A 14 18.21 7.83 -7.74
CA VAL A 14 17.41 6.94 -8.60
C VAL A 14 16.55 7.79 -9.51
N ARG A 15 16.68 7.57 -10.83
CA ARG A 15 15.96 8.31 -11.86
C ARG A 15 14.62 7.61 -12.13
N TRP A 16 13.53 8.29 -11.75
CA TRP A 16 12.19 7.74 -11.83
C TRP A 16 11.48 8.10 -13.13
N GLY A 17 10.84 7.10 -13.74
CA GLY A 17 9.83 7.24 -14.77
C GLY A 17 8.44 6.94 -14.22
N ILE A 18 7.43 7.71 -14.63
CA ILE A 18 6.06 7.59 -14.12
C ILE A 18 5.14 7.08 -15.21
N LEU A 19 4.44 5.95 -14.98
CA LEU A 19 3.45 5.40 -15.91
C LEU A 19 2.08 6.01 -15.68
N GLY A 20 1.70 6.97 -16.51
CA GLY A 20 0.40 7.65 -16.44
C GLY A 20 0.39 8.86 -15.52
N ALA A 21 -0.52 9.79 -15.82
CA ALA A 21 -0.77 11.00 -15.03
C ALA A 21 -1.98 10.78 -14.10
N ALA A 22 -1.94 9.71 -13.28
CA ALA A 22 -2.96 9.44 -12.29
C ALA A 22 -2.95 10.48 -11.17
N ASN A 23 -4.11 10.77 -10.57
CA ASN A 23 -4.24 11.76 -9.49
C ASN A 23 -3.29 11.50 -8.32
N ILE A 24 -3.11 10.22 -7.93
CA ILE A 24 -2.18 9.84 -6.86
C ILE A 24 -0.74 10.21 -7.22
N ALA A 25 -0.33 9.95 -8.46
CA ALA A 25 1.00 10.30 -8.94
C ALA A 25 1.21 11.81 -8.92
N VAL A 26 0.35 12.55 -9.62
CA VAL A 26 0.53 14.01 -9.84
C VAL A 26 0.41 14.81 -8.55
N LYS A 27 -0.52 14.43 -7.65
CA LYS A 27 -0.81 15.23 -6.45
C LYS A 27 0.03 14.84 -5.23
N LEU A 28 0.49 13.60 -5.14
CA LEU A 28 1.12 13.07 -3.93
C LEU A 28 2.51 12.48 -4.20
N VAL A 29 2.62 11.46 -5.06
CA VAL A 29 3.86 10.68 -5.15
C VAL A 29 4.97 11.41 -5.89
N ILE A 30 4.69 12.07 -7.02
CA ILE A 30 5.72 12.83 -7.75
C ILE A 30 6.29 13.95 -6.89
N PRO A 31 5.47 14.83 -6.27
CA PRO A 31 6.00 15.84 -5.36
C PRO A 31 6.79 15.27 -4.17
N ALA A 32 6.38 14.10 -3.67
CA ALA A 32 7.09 13.41 -2.58
C ALA A 32 8.46 12.90 -3.04
N LEU A 33 8.53 12.22 -4.20
CA LEU A 33 9.79 11.76 -4.79
C LEU A 33 10.76 12.93 -5.11
N GLN A 34 10.22 14.04 -5.57
CA GLN A 34 11.03 15.26 -5.86
C GLN A 34 11.61 15.93 -4.62
N ARG A 35 11.03 15.71 -3.42
CA ARG A 35 11.61 16.17 -2.15
C ARG A 35 12.65 15.20 -1.60
N GLY A 36 12.56 13.94 -1.97
CA GLY A 36 13.47 12.91 -1.51
C GLY A 36 14.91 13.16 -1.96
N ALA A 37 15.87 12.93 -1.08
CA ALA A 37 17.29 13.14 -1.36
C ALA A 37 17.87 12.09 -2.33
N ASN A 38 17.23 10.94 -2.41
CA ASN A 38 17.68 9.78 -3.18
C ASN A 38 16.90 9.54 -4.47
N SER A 39 16.07 10.48 -4.88
CA SER A 39 15.12 10.33 -5.97
C SER A 39 15.12 11.52 -6.91
N GLU A 40 15.05 11.30 -8.21
CA GLU A 40 14.86 12.31 -9.24
C GLU A 40 13.78 11.85 -10.22
N VAL A 41 12.70 12.61 -10.38
CA VAL A 41 11.65 12.26 -11.36
C VAL A 41 12.05 12.87 -12.70
N VAL A 42 12.50 12.02 -13.64
CA VAL A 42 13.08 12.46 -14.92
C VAL A 42 12.12 12.35 -16.10
N ALA A 43 11.09 11.49 -16.00
CA ALA A 43 10.19 11.23 -17.11
C ALA A 43 8.77 10.87 -16.65
N ILE A 44 7.77 11.22 -17.47
CA ILE A 44 6.38 10.80 -17.32
C ILE A 44 5.82 10.37 -18.67
N ALA A 45 4.99 9.33 -18.68
CA ALA A 45 4.31 8.86 -19.89
C ALA A 45 2.79 8.83 -19.71
N SER A 46 2.07 9.06 -20.78
CA SER A 46 0.62 8.84 -20.85
C SER A 46 0.23 8.36 -22.25
N ARG A 47 -0.84 7.55 -22.35
CA ARG A 47 -1.47 7.22 -23.65
C ARG A 47 -2.00 8.44 -24.39
N ASP A 48 -2.20 9.53 -23.68
CA ASP A 48 -2.49 10.87 -24.20
C ASP A 48 -1.25 11.75 -24.00
N ALA A 49 -0.50 11.97 -25.07
CA ALA A 49 0.73 12.76 -25.07
C ALA A 49 0.51 14.20 -24.57
N SER A 50 -0.69 14.76 -24.75
CA SER A 50 -1.00 16.11 -24.26
C SER A 50 -1.08 16.13 -22.73
N LYS A 51 -1.66 15.10 -22.13
CA LYS A 51 -1.70 14.94 -20.66
C LYS A 51 -0.31 14.71 -20.08
N ALA A 52 0.54 13.92 -20.75
CA ALA A 52 1.92 13.75 -20.30
C ALA A 52 2.69 15.07 -20.29
N ARG A 53 2.61 15.82 -21.39
CA ARG A 53 3.28 17.15 -21.50
C ARG A 53 2.75 18.18 -20.48
N ALA A 54 1.43 18.22 -20.27
CA ALA A 54 0.86 19.13 -19.26
C ALA A 54 1.36 18.78 -17.86
N ALA A 55 1.29 17.51 -17.46
CA ALA A 55 1.78 17.07 -16.16
C ALA A 55 3.30 17.30 -16.00
N ALA A 56 4.07 17.07 -17.06
CA ALA A 56 5.52 17.34 -17.04
C ALA A 56 5.82 18.83 -16.83
N ALA A 57 5.11 19.72 -17.54
CA ALA A 57 5.26 21.16 -17.40
C ALA A 57 4.88 21.65 -15.99
N ASP A 58 3.76 21.17 -15.46
CA ASP A 58 3.24 21.55 -14.13
C ASP A 58 4.16 21.09 -12.98
N LEU A 59 4.84 19.96 -13.15
CA LEU A 59 5.67 19.32 -12.14
C LEU A 59 7.19 19.48 -12.37
N GLY A 60 7.60 20.20 -13.41
CA GLY A 60 9.00 20.40 -13.73
C GLY A 60 9.75 19.13 -14.17
N ILE A 61 9.04 18.16 -14.78
CA ILE A 61 9.63 16.90 -15.25
C ILE A 61 10.22 17.13 -16.65
N ALA A 62 11.48 16.73 -16.84
CA ALA A 62 12.22 17.05 -18.06
C ALA A 62 11.67 16.38 -19.33
N ARG A 63 11.15 15.16 -19.23
CA ARG A 63 10.74 14.35 -20.38
C ARG A 63 9.29 13.87 -20.26
N ALA A 64 8.54 13.95 -21.36
CA ALA A 64 7.16 13.50 -21.46
C ALA A 64 6.98 12.63 -22.73
N TYR A 65 6.47 11.41 -22.53
CA TYR A 65 6.28 10.41 -23.59
C TYR A 65 4.80 10.19 -23.91
N GLY A 66 4.51 9.90 -25.19
CA GLY A 66 3.17 9.62 -25.68
C GLY A 66 2.73 8.16 -25.50
N SER A 67 3.65 7.29 -25.12
CA SER A 67 3.36 5.90 -24.80
C SER A 67 4.19 5.41 -23.61
N TYR A 68 3.70 4.37 -22.94
CA TYR A 68 4.42 3.76 -21.84
C TYR A 68 5.69 3.05 -22.31
N GLN A 69 5.68 2.49 -23.54
CA GLN A 69 6.84 1.81 -24.10
C GLN A 69 7.99 2.79 -24.35
N GLU A 70 7.74 3.97 -24.93
CA GLU A 70 8.78 5.00 -25.10
C GLU A 70 9.49 5.36 -23.80
N LEU A 71 8.75 5.40 -22.69
CA LEU A 71 9.34 5.65 -21.36
C LEU A 71 10.19 4.45 -20.90
N LEU A 72 9.74 3.21 -21.14
CA LEU A 72 10.52 2.03 -20.78
C LEU A 72 11.81 1.89 -21.61
N ASP A 73 11.79 2.39 -22.84
CA ASP A 73 12.95 2.38 -23.76
C ASP A 73 13.99 3.48 -23.40
N ASP A 74 13.65 4.41 -22.51
CA ASP A 74 14.55 5.47 -22.07
C ASP A 74 15.69 4.92 -21.19
N PRO A 75 16.97 5.00 -21.65
CA PRO A 75 18.11 4.49 -20.88
C PRO A 75 18.42 5.30 -19.62
N ASP A 76 17.91 6.53 -19.54
CA ASP A 76 18.11 7.41 -18.39
C ASP A 76 17.03 7.23 -17.29
N VAL A 77 16.20 6.20 -17.37
CA VAL A 77 15.24 5.82 -16.32
C VAL A 77 15.75 4.57 -15.63
N ASP A 78 15.85 4.60 -14.30
CA ASP A 78 16.31 3.47 -13.48
C ASP A 78 15.15 2.70 -12.88
N ALA A 79 14.12 3.43 -12.44
CA ALA A 79 12.96 2.86 -11.75
C ALA A 79 11.65 3.44 -12.28
N ILE A 80 10.61 2.62 -12.24
CA ILE A 80 9.25 2.97 -12.65
C ILE A 80 8.35 3.06 -11.42
N TYR A 81 7.60 4.15 -11.30
CA TYR A 81 6.41 4.18 -10.48
C TYR A 81 5.19 3.88 -11.35
N ASN A 82 4.42 2.83 -10.97
CA ASN A 82 3.28 2.34 -11.72
C ASN A 82 1.95 2.60 -10.99
N PRO A 83 1.29 3.76 -11.20
CA PRO A 83 -0.03 4.09 -10.63
C PRO A 83 -1.18 3.86 -11.63
N LEU A 84 -1.03 2.94 -12.55
CA LEU A 84 -2.07 2.61 -13.52
C LEU A 84 -3.30 1.98 -12.83
N PRO A 85 -4.46 1.83 -13.51
CA PRO A 85 -5.55 1.01 -12.99
C PRO A 85 -5.10 -0.42 -12.67
N ASN A 86 -5.68 -1.04 -11.63
CA ASN A 86 -5.21 -2.30 -11.04
C ASN A 86 -4.93 -3.40 -12.08
N HIS A 87 -5.80 -3.58 -13.09
CA HIS A 87 -5.62 -4.60 -14.16
C HIS A 87 -4.38 -4.36 -15.04
N LEU A 88 -3.75 -3.20 -14.97
CA LEU A 88 -2.54 -2.85 -15.70
C LEU A 88 -1.26 -2.92 -14.84
N HIS A 89 -1.39 -3.15 -13.55
CA HIS A 89 -0.25 -3.21 -12.64
C HIS A 89 0.74 -4.29 -13.06
N VAL A 90 0.31 -5.55 -13.09
CA VAL A 90 1.19 -6.69 -13.41
C VAL A 90 1.70 -6.63 -14.84
N PRO A 91 0.86 -6.45 -15.89
CA PRO A 91 1.36 -6.43 -17.26
C PRO A 91 2.44 -5.36 -17.52
N TRP A 92 2.28 -4.16 -16.98
CA TRP A 92 3.26 -3.09 -17.17
C TRP A 92 4.46 -3.20 -16.24
N SER A 93 4.30 -3.78 -15.06
CA SER A 93 5.43 -4.07 -14.17
C SER A 93 6.34 -5.17 -14.72
N ILE A 94 5.77 -6.20 -15.37
CA ILE A 94 6.56 -7.23 -16.09
C ILE A 94 7.35 -6.59 -17.23
N ARG A 95 6.70 -5.78 -18.07
CA ARG A 95 7.40 -5.08 -19.19
C ARG A 95 8.51 -4.17 -18.68
N ALA A 96 8.28 -3.44 -17.59
CA ALA A 96 9.30 -2.60 -16.98
C ALA A 96 10.48 -3.45 -16.48
N ALA A 97 10.21 -4.56 -15.80
CA ALA A 97 11.24 -5.49 -15.36
C ALA A 97 12.06 -6.07 -16.52
N GLU A 98 11.39 -6.46 -17.60
CA GLU A 98 12.03 -6.98 -18.83
C GLU A 98 12.86 -5.91 -19.56
N ALA A 99 12.51 -4.62 -19.40
CA ALA A 99 13.32 -3.49 -19.84
C ALA A 99 14.47 -3.13 -18.85
N GLY A 100 14.67 -3.95 -17.80
CA GLY A 100 15.72 -3.75 -16.80
C GLY A 100 15.42 -2.64 -15.79
N LYS A 101 14.17 -2.18 -15.67
CA LYS A 101 13.76 -1.13 -14.74
C LYS A 101 13.26 -1.73 -13.44
N HIS A 102 13.67 -1.15 -12.30
CA HIS A 102 13.07 -1.43 -11.00
C HIS A 102 11.63 -0.92 -10.97
N VAL A 103 10.75 -1.48 -10.13
CA VAL A 103 9.33 -1.09 -10.13
C VAL A 103 8.79 -0.90 -8.72
N LEU A 104 8.23 0.26 -8.44
CA LEU A 104 7.33 0.51 -7.33
C LEU A 104 5.91 0.60 -7.88
N CYS A 105 5.09 -0.41 -7.62
CA CYS A 105 3.74 -0.52 -8.17
C CYS A 105 2.69 -0.21 -7.12
N GLU A 106 1.67 0.56 -7.49
CA GLU A 106 0.53 0.85 -6.60
C GLU A 106 -0.20 -0.43 -6.17
N LYS A 107 -0.82 -0.30 -5.02
CA LYS A 107 -1.65 -1.33 -4.40
C LYS A 107 -3.09 -1.31 -4.96
N PRO A 108 -3.78 -2.44 -4.98
CA PRO A 108 -3.23 -3.79 -4.82
C PRO A 108 -2.35 -4.13 -6.02
N LEU A 109 -1.26 -4.82 -5.78
CA LEU A 109 -0.25 -5.10 -6.81
C LEU A 109 -0.82 -5.88 -8.00
N SER A 110 -1.74 -6.80 -7.74
CA SER A 110 -2.33 -7.73 -8.72
C SER A 110 -3.83 -7.89 -8.51
N LEU A 111 -4.53 -8.47 -9.48
CA LEU A 111 -5.93 -8.85 -9.34
C LEU A 111 -6.09 -10.29 -8.83
N THR A 112 -5.06 -11.11 -8.98
CA THR A 112 -5.07 -12.52 -8.58
C THR A 112 -3.70 -12.97 -8.05
N THR A 113 -3.72 -14.06 -7.28
CA THR A 113 -2.47 -14.71 -6.85
C THR A 113 -1.67 -15.28 -8.03
N ALA A 114 -2.32 -15.66 -9.12
CA ALA A 114 -1.64 -16.11 -10.34
C ALA A 114 -0.82 -14.97 -10.95
N GLU A 115 -1.40 -13.78 -11.13
CA GLU A 115 -0.69 -12.60 -11.61
C GLU A 115 0.48 -12.20 -10.69
N ALA A 116 0.30 -12.30 -9.37
CA ALA A 116 1.39 -12.03 -8.42
C ALA A 116 2.55 -13.03 -8.61
N ARG A 117 2.28 -14.31 -8.86
CA ARG A 117 3.32 -15.31 -9.19
C ARG A 117 4.04 -15.01 -10.50
N ASP A 118 3.31 -14.58 -11.53
CA ASP A 118 3.91 -14.18 -12.80
C ASP A 118 4.89 -13.02 -12.63
N LEU A 119 4.55 -12.06 -11.78
CA LEU A 119 5.43 -10.93 -11.47
C LEU A 119 6.63 -11.35 -10.62
N ILE A 120 6.47 -12.26 -9.65
CA ILE A 120 7.58 -12.86 -8.91
C ILE A 120 8.55 -13.55 -9.88
N ALA A 121 8.03 -14.36 -10.79
CA ALA A 121 8.85 -15.03 -11.79
C ALA A 121 9.59 -14.04 -12.72
N ALA A 122 8.96 -12.92 -13.07
CA ALA A 122 9.61 -11.86 -13.85
C ALA A 122 10.75 -11.19 -13.07
N ARG A 123 10.54 -10.85 -11.80
CA ARG A 123 11.58 -10.32 -10.90
C ARG A 123 12.76 -11.27 -10.80
N ASP A 124 12.50 -12.54 -10.55
CA ASP A 124 13.56 -13.55 -10.37
C ASP A 124 14.39 -13.75 -11.64
N ARG A 125 13.75 -13.67 -12.81
CA ARG A 125 14.41 -13.77 -14.11
C ARG A 125 15.26 -12.56 -14.45
N THR A 126 14.79 -11.36 -14.08
CA THR A 126 15.44 -10.09 -14.47
C THR A 126 16.40 -9.55 -13.40
N GLY A 127 16.22 -9.95 -12.14
CA GLY A 127 17.04 -9.48 -11.01
C GLY A 127 16.74 -8.04 -10.55
N VAL A 128 15.71 -7.39 -11.10
CA VAL A 128 15.32 -6.03 -10.69
C VAL A 128 14.58 -6.03 -9.34
N GLN A 129 14.58 -4.91 -8.64
CA GLN A 129 13.78 -4.74 -7.44
C GLN A 129 12.34 -4.40 -7.85
N ILE A 130 11.36 -5.11 -7.28
CA ILE A 130 9.94 -4.80 -7.44
C ILE A 130 9.28 -4.80 -6.06
N GLY A 131 8.50 -3.76 -5.76
CA GLY A 131 7.78 -3.62 -4.51
C GLY A 131 6.37 -3.10 -4.68
N GLU A 132 5.51 -3.44 -3.73
CA GLU A 132 4.15 -2.90 -3.63
C GLU A 132 4.15 -1.60 -2.82
N ALA A 133 3.44 -0.59 -3.32
CA ALA A 133 3.40 0.76 -2.75
C ALA A 133 2.41 0.86 -1.58
N PHE A 134 2.72 0.21 -0.46
CA PHE A 134 2.03 0.40 0.81
C PHE A 134 2.79 1.40 1.69
N MET A 135 2.54 2.70 1.50
CA MET A 135 3.21 3.79 2.19
C MET A 135 3.16 3.69 3.72
N VAL A 136 2.13 3.08 4.27
CA VAL A 136 1.98 2.85 5.73
C VAL A 136 3.10 2.01 6.32
N ARG A 137 3.71 1.10 5.53
CA ARG A 137 4.76 0.17 5.97
C ARG A 137 6.10 0.86 6.26
N THR A 138 6.29 2.09 5.80
CA THR A 138 7.48 2.91 6.03
C THR A 138 7.24 4.04 7.03
N HIS A 139 5.98 4.29 7.41
CA HIS A 139 5.64 5.37 8.33
C HIS A 139 6.15 5.09 9.75
N PRO A 140 6.86 6.02 10.42
CA PRO A 140 7.46 5.84 11.75
C PRO A 140 6.46 5.33 12.81
N ARG A 141 5.23 5.83 12.78
CA ARG A 141 4.15 5.36 13.67
C ARG A 141 3.90 3.86 13.54
N TRP A 142 3.81 3.33 12.31
CA TRP A 142 3.55 1.92 12.09
C TRP A 142 4.75 1.03 12.46
N LEU A 143 5.97 1.54 12.24
CA LEU A 143 7.19 0.87 12.72
C LEU A 143 7.19 0.81 14.26
N ALA A 144 6.82 1.89 14.94
CA ALA A 144 6.70 1.91 16.40
C ALA A 144 5.60 0.96 16.91
N VAL A 145 4.42 0.94 16.27
CA VAL A 145 3.34 -0.02 16.63
C VAL A 145 3.82 -1.46 16.50
N ARG A 146 4.50 -1.80 15.41
CA ARG A 146 5.09 -3.14 15.24
C ARG A 146 6.07 -3.48 16.36
N ASP A 147 6.95 -2.55 16.69
CA ASP A 147 7.99 -2.77 17.70
C ASP A 147 7.37 -2.87 19.11
N LEU A 148 6.33 -2.11 19.43
CA LEU A 148 5.55 -2.25 20.66
C LEU A 148 4.86 -3.62 20.75
N VAL A 149 4.28 -4.12 19.67
CA VAL A 149 3.69 -5.46 19.63
C VAL A 149 4.77 -6.53 19.85
N ARG A 150 5.89 -6.44 19.12
CA ARG A 150 7.00 -7.42 19.19
C ARG A 150 7.72 -7.42 20.53
N SER A 151 7.83 -6.28 21.19
CA SER A 151 8.44 -6.18 22.52
C SER A 151 7.54 -6.70 23.66
N GLY A 152 6.27 -7.07 23.35
CA GLY A 152 5.32 -7.51 24.35
C GLY A 152 4.74 -6.38 25.21
N ARG A 153 4.81 -5.10 24.77
CA ARG A 153 4.28 -3.94 25.50
C ARG A 153 2.77 -4.08 25.84
N ILE A 154 2.04 -4.82 25.01
CA ILE A 154 0.62 -5.13 25.21
C ILE A 154 0.38 -6.62 25.56
N GLY A 155 1.44 -7.36 25.88
CA GLY A 155 1.37 -8.81 26.04
C GLY A 155 1.32 -9.54 24.70
N GLU A 156 0.69 -10.71 24.67
CA GLU A 156 0.52 -11.49 23.44
C GLU A 156 -0.59 -10.87 22.58
N LEU A 157 -0.31 -10.61 21.29
CA LEU A 157 -1.31 -10.08 20.33
C LEU A 157 -2.45 -11.08 20.12
N LYS A 158 -3.69 -10.65 20.33
CA LYS A 158 -4.89 -11.50 20.23
C LYS A 158 -5.91 -11.02 19.23
N LEU A 159 -6.11 -9.70 19.09
CA LEU A 159 -7.16 -9.16 18.25
C LEU A 159 -6.71 -7.88 17.54
N ILE A 160 -7.03 -7.78 16.25
CA ILE A 160 -6.94 -6.52 15.50
C ILE A 160 -8.32 -6.18 14.96
N VAL A 161 -8.75 -4.93 15.13
CA VAL A 161 -10.01 -4.41 14.59
C VAL A 161 -9.72 -3.21 13.69
N GLY A 162 -10.20 -3.23 12.45
CA GLY A 162 -9.98 -2.17 11.48
C GLY A 162 -11.26 -1.60 10.89
N HIS A 163 -11.26 -0.29 10.64
CA HIS A 163 -12.30 0.36 9.86
C HIS A 163 -11.69 1.37 8.90
N PHE A 164 -12.16 1.32 7.64
CA PHE A 164 -11.82 2.32 6.63
C PHE A 164 -13.01 2.60 5.73
N SER A 165 -13.46 3.84 5.68
CA SER A 165 -14.55 4.26 4.80
C SER A 165 -14.28 5.61 4.15
N TYR A 166 -14.85 5.78 2.97
CA TYR A 166 -14.98 7.04 2.25
C TYR A 166 -16.33 7.09 1.51
N ASP A 167 -16.72 8.24 0.96
CA ASP A 167 -17.87 8.35 0.09
C ASP A 167 -17.44 8.74 -1.34
N ARG A 168 -17.56 7.80 -2.27
CA ARG A 168 -17.28 8.00 -3.69
C ARG A 168 -18.26 7.19 -4.54
N ARG A 169 -18.95 7.91 -5.45
CA ARG A 169 -20.04 7.36 -6.27
C ARG A 169 -19.89 7.69 -7.76
N ASP A 170 -18.71 8.18 -8.18
CA ASP A 170 -18.45 8.51 -9.57
C ASP A 170 -18.33 7.21 -10.42
N PRO A 171 -19.24 6.96 -11.38
CA PRO A 171 -19.19 5.77 -12.21
C PRO A 171 -17.99 5.75 -13.18
N ASN A 172 -17.30 6.87 -13.36
CA ASN A 172 -16.10 6.97 -14.20
C ASN A 172 -14.81 6.72 -13.42
N ASP A 173 -14.88 6.61 -12.09
CA ASP A 173 -13.70 6.26 -11.29
C ASP A 173 -13.27 4.81 -11.55
N VAL A 174 -11.97 4.55 -11.52
CA VAL A 174 -11.39 3.21 -11.70
C VAL A 174 -11.93 2.20 -10.67
N ARG A 175 -12.27 2.67 -9.46
CA ARG A 175 -12.83 1.88 -8.36
C ARG A 175 -14.28 1.43 -8.62
N SER A 176 -14.95 2.05 -9.57
CA SER A 176 -16.33 1.73 -9.99
C SER A 176 -16.38 0.73 -11.15
N ARG A 177 -15.23 0.17 -11.56
CA ARG A 177 -15.10 -0.76 -12.68
C ARG A 177 -14.69 -2.15 -12.20
N VAL A 178 -15.60 -3.11 -12.25
CA VAL A 178 -15.34 -4.50 -11.84
C VAL A 178 -14.18 -5.10 -12.64
N GLU A 179 -14.20 -4.91 -13.96
CA GLU A 179 -13.20 -5.42 -14.90
C GLU A 179 -11.79 -4.82 -14.71
N TRP A 180 -11.68 -3.74 -13.94
CA TRP A 180 -10.40 -3.11 -13.62
C TRP A 180 -9.92 -3.42 -12.19
N GLY A 181 -10.63 -4.32 -11.50
CA GLY A 181 -10.35 -4.63 -10.10
C GLY A 181 -10.85 -3.55 -9.14
N GLY A 182 -12.00 -2.95 -9.47
CA GLY A 182 -12.68 -2.00 -8.57
C GLY A 182 -13.32 -2.69 -7.37
N GLY A 183 -13.85 -1.88 -6.46
CA GLY A 183 -14.47 -2.32 -5.22
C GLY A 183 -13.62 -2.06 -3.99
N VAL A 184 -14.27 -2.08 -2.82
CA VAL A 184 -13.63 -1.65 -1.56
C VAL A 184 -12.69 -2.67 -0.96
N LEU A 185 -12.87 -3.98 -1.21
CA LEU A 185 -11.92 -4.98 -0.76
C LEU A 185 -10.55 -4.80 -1.43
N MET A 186 -10.54 -4.57 -2.74
CA MET A 186 -9.32 -4.31 -3.49
C MET A 186 -8.72 -2.96 -3.13
N ASP A 187 -9.53 -1.89 -3.12
CA ASP A 187 -9.01 -0.53 -2.93
C ASP A 187 -8.54 -0.26 -1.50
N ILE A 188 -9.34 -0.61 -0.48
CA ILE A 188 -9.06 -0.27 0.91
C ILE A 188 -9.07 -1.44 1.89
N GLY A 189 -9.67 -2.59 1.55
CA GLY A 189 -9.58 -3.81 2.36
C GLY A 189 -8.18 -4.42 2.39
N CYS A 190 -7.37 -4.13 1.38
CA CYS A 190 -5.97 -4.51 1.32
C CYS A 190 -5.13 -3.92 2.48
N TYR A 191 -5.48 -2.75 3.01
CA TYR A 191 -4.74 -2.10 4.12
C TYR A 191 -4.87 -2.83 5.47
N PRO A 192 -6.08 -3.05 6.03
CA PRO A 192 -6.19 -3.80 7.27
C PRO A 192 -5.71 -5.24 7.11
N THR A 193 -5.83 -5.83 5.92
CA THR A 193 -5.30 -7.17 5.62
C THR A 193 -3.77 -7.21 5.73
N THR A 194 -3.05 -6.35 5.02
CA THR A 194 -1.57 -6.33 5.06
C THR A 194 -1.05 -5.99 6.46
N LEU A 195 -1.70 -5.06 7.17
CA LEU A 195 -1.26 -4.68 8.51
C LEU A 195 -1.52 -5.78 9.54
N ALA A 196 -2.65 -6.50 9.45
CA ALA A 196 -2.91 -7.64 10.33
C ALA A 196 -1.86 -8.75 10.11
N ARG A 197 -1.60 -9.14 8.86
CA ARG A 197 -0.57 -10.13 8.53
C ARG A 197 0.81 -9.72 9.04
N TRP A 198 1.18 -8.47 8.84
CA TRP A 198 2.47 -7.93 9.26
C TRP A 198 2.64 -7.87 10.78
N LEU A 199 1.60 -7.49 11.53
CA LEU A 199 1.65 -7.42 12.99
C LEU A 199 1.62 -8.80 13.64
N PHE A 200 0.81 -9.74 13.14
CA PHE A 200 0.85 -11.14 13.58
C PHE A 200 2.14 -11.86 13.15
N GLY A 201 2.83 -11.35 12.11
CA GLY A 201 4.01 -12.02 11.53
C GLY A 201 3.67 -13.40 10.96
N ALA A 202 2.43 -13.60 10.52
CA ALA A 202 1.88 -14.88 10.06
C ALA A 202 0.77 -14.67 9.03
N GLU A 203 0.51 -15.69 8.23
CA GLU A 203 -0.65 -15.74 7.34
C GLU A 203 -1.89 -16.24 8.11
N PRO A 204 -3.10 -15.73 7.77
CA PRO A 204 -4.32 -16.26 8.35
C PRO A 204 -4.55 -17.71 7.90
N VAL A 205 -5.04 -18.54 8.82
CA VAL A 205 -5.33 -19.95 8.58
C VAL A 205 -6.58 -20.11 7.72
N GLU A 206 -7.59 -19.29 8.01
CA GLU A 206 -8.85 -19.21 7.27
C GLU A 206 -9.47 -17.83 7.43
N VAL A 207 -10.33 -17.48 6.49
CA VAL A 207 -11.03 -16.19 6.45
C VAL A 207 -12.50 -16.37 6.09
N VAL A 208 -13.34 -15.44 6.52
CA VAL A 208 -14.74 -15.35 6.11
C VAL A 208 -15.11 -13.88 5.89
N GLY A 209 -15.88 -13.63 4.84
CA GLY A 209 -16.30 -12.28 4.47
C GLY A 209 -17.79 -12.16 4.18
N MET A 210 -18.28 -10.95 4.32
CA MET A 210 -19.60 -10.51 3.88
C MET A 210 -19.43 -9.29 3.00
N VAL A 211 -20.04 -9.30 1.81
CA VAL A 211 -19.93 -8.24 0.82
C VAL A 211 -21.34 -7.78 0.41
N GLU A 212 -21.53 -6.47 0.39
CA GLU A 212 -22.65 -5.80 -0.26
C GLU A 212 -22.16 -5.15 -1.55
N ARG A 213 -22.78 -5.50 -2.68
CA ARG A 213 -22.45 -4.93 -3.97
C ARG A 213 -23.32 -3.73 -4.29
N ASP A 214 -22.74 -2.77 -5.00
CA ASP A 214 -23.50 -1.68 -5.61
C ASP A 214 -24.40 -2.26 -6.73
N PRO A 215 -25.71 -2.03 -6.71
CA PRO A 215 -26.64 -2.63 -7.67
C PRO A 215 -26.48 -2.10 -9.10
N GLU A 216 -25.90 -0.91 -9.29
CA GLU A 216 -25.69 -0.31 -10.60
C GLU A 216 -24.29 -0.59 -11.15
N LEU A 217 -23.27 -0.53 -10.29
CA LEU A 217 -21.86 -0.65 -10.67
C LEU A 217 -21.33 -2.07 -10.54
N GLY A 218 -21.99 -2.94 -9.75
CA GLY A 218 -21.59 -4.33 -9.52
C GLY A 218 -20.35 -4.52 -8.63
N VAL A 219 -19.63 -3.47 -8.28
CA VAL A 219 -18.47 -3.51 -7.36
C VAL A 219 -18.93 -3.68 -5.91
N ASP A 220 -18.09 -4.25 -5.08
CA ASP A 220 -18.33 -4.28 -3.63
C ASP A 220 -18.19 -2.87 -3.06
N ARG A 221 -19.26 -2.40 -2.38
CA ARG A 221 -19.34 -1.05 -1.77
C ARG A 221 -19.24 -1.06 -0.26
N LEU A 222 -19.51 -2.20 0.36
CA LEU A 222 -19.36 -2.45 1.80
C LEU A 222 -18.89 -3.89 1.98
N ALA A 223 -17.83 -4.09 2.74
CA ALA A 223 -17.32 -5.41 3.04
C ALA A 223 -16.87 -5.52 4.49
N SER A 224 -17.21 -6.63 5.16
CA SER A 224 -16.70 -7.00 6.47
C SER A 224 -16.02 -8.35 6.41
N ALA A 225 -14.95 -8.52 7.18
CA ALA A 225 -14.14 -9.73 7.18
C ALA A 225 -13.72 -10.15 8.59
N LEU A 226 -13.59 -11.47 8.79
CA LEU A 226 -12.91 -12.09 9.92
C LEU A 226 -11.75 -12.94 9.37
N LEU A 227 -10.58 -12.81 9.97
CA LEU A 227 -9.37 -13.55 9.65
C LEU A 227 -8.91 -14.28 10.91
N ARG A 228 -8.74 -15.60 10.82
CA ARG A 228 -8.21 -16.41 11.92
C ARG A 228 -6.70 -16.63 11.72
N PHE A 229 -5.90 -16.15 12.66
CA PHE A 229 -4.46 -16.38 12.73
C PHE A 229 -4.12 -17.52 13.70
N PRO A 230 -2.90 -18.08 13.66
CA PRO A 230 -2.50 -19.13 14.60
C PRO A 230 -2.61 -18.72 16.09
N THR A 231 -2.39 -17.43 16.41
CA THR A 231 -2.36 -16.94 17.80
C THR A 231 -3.50 -15.98 18.14
N GLY A 232 -4.36 -15.63 17.17
CA GLY A 232 -5.42 -14.66 17.39
C GLY A 232 -6.29 -14.46 16.16
N GLN A 233 -6.93 -13.31 16.07
CA GLN A 233 -7.83 -12.99 14.96
C GLN A 233 -7.80 -11.51 14.59
N ALA A 234 -8.20 -11.21 13.36
CA ALA A 234 -8.46 -9.84 12.93
C ALA A 234 -9.87 -9.71 12.36
N SER A 235 -10.44 -8.53 12.49
CA SER A 235 -11.69 -8.16 11.83
C SER A 235 -11.58 -6.77 11.24
N PHE A 236 -12.24 -6.55 10.12
CA PHE A 236 -12.35 -5.21 9.57
C PHE A 236 -13.67 -4.99 8.83
N THR A 237 -14.06 -3.73 8.72
CA THR A 237 -15.10 -3.28 7.83
C THR A 237 -14.56 -2.15 6.95
N VAL A 238 -14.81 -2.25 5.64
CA VAL A 238 -14.42 -1.24 4.65
C VAL A 238 -15.61 -0.84 3.79
N ALA A 239 -15.72 0.46 3.46
CA ALA A 239 -16.84 0.95 2.70
C ALA A 239 -16.47 2.14 1.79
N GLY A 240 -17.00 2.13 0.56
CA GLY A 240 -16.82 3.19 -0.44
C GLY A 240 -17.96 4.19 -0.53
N GLN A 241 -19.03 4.00 0.24
CA GLN A 241 -20.25 4.83 0.21
C GLN A 241 -20.77 5.13 1.62
N LEU A 242 -19.86 5.36 2.55
CA LEU A 242 -20.14 5.78 3.93
C LEU A 242 -19.40 7.07 4.26
N VAL A 243 -19.76 7.68 5.40
CA VAL A 243 -19.01 8.79 5.96
C VAL A 243 -17.52 8.44 6.06
N PRO A 244 -16.61 9.34 5.66
CA PRO A 244 -15.16 9.06 5.76
C PRO A 244 -14.72 8.86 7.21
N TRP A 245 -14.10 7.71 7.47
CA TRP A 245 -13.56 7.38 8.79
C TRP A 245 -12.47 6.32 8.69
N GLN A 246 -11.47 6.41 9.59
CA GLN A 246 -10.38 5.43 9.66
C GLN A 246 -9.99 5.19 11.11
N ARG A 247 -9.88 3.93 11.54
CA ARG A 247 -9.32 3.51 12.84
C ARG A 247 -8.77 2.11 12.75
N MET A 248 -7.69 1.86 13.51
CA MET A 248 -7.26 0.50 13.83
C MET A 248 -7.02 0.38 15.33
N GLN A 249 -7.44 -0.76 15.89
CA GLN A 249 -7.25 -1.10 17.30
C GLN A 249 -6.58 -2.47 17.37
N ILE A 250 -5.56 -2.57 18.21
CA ILE A 250 -4.69 -3.73 18.35
C ILE A 250 -4.72 -4.12 19.83
N PHE A 251 -5.22 -5.31 20.13
CA PHE A 251 -5.42 -5.79 21.49
C PHE A 251 -4.49 -6.95 21.80
N GLY A 252 -3.76 -6.84 22.87
CA GLY A 252 -2.99 -7.90 23.49
C GLY A 252 -3.61 -8.38 24.78
N THR A 253 -2.92 -9.29 25.46
CA THR A 253 -3.40 -9.88 26.73
C THR A 253 -3.25 -8.92 27.93
N THR A 254 -2.44 -7.87 27.82
CA THR A 254 -2.17 -6.93 28.93
C THR A 254 -2.29 -5.47 28.53
N GLY A 255 -2.79 -5.18 27.32
CA GLY A 255 -2.98 -3.81 26.88
C GLY A 255 -3.50 -3.75 25.43
N ARG A 256 -3.74 -2.52 24.98
CA ARG A 256 -4.18 -2.24 23.61
C ARG A 256 -3.48 -1.02 23.03
N ILE A 257 -3.42 -0.94 21.71
CA ILE A 257 -2.96 0.23 20.96
C ILE A 257 -4.09 0.65 20.02
N GLU A 258 -4.44 1.93 20.03
CA GLU A 258 -5.31 2.51 19.00
C GLU A 258 -4.48 3.40 18.07
N VAL A 259 -4.70 3.26 16.77
CA VAL A 259 -4.03 4.02 15.72
C VAL A 259 -5.03 4.96 15.06
N GLU A 260 -4.80 6.26 15.23
CA GLU A 260 -5.62 7.33 14.63
C GLU A 260 -5.20 7.57 13.18
N ILE A 261 -6.17 7.73 12.28
CA ILE A 261 -5.95 7.93 10.82
C ILE A 261 -4.89 6.94 10.29
N PRO A 262 -5.13 5.62 10.40
CA PRO A 262 -4.10 4.60 10.19
C PRO A 262 -3.51 4.55 8.79
N PHE A 263 -4.25 4.99 7.76
CA PHE A 263 -3.88 4.74 6.36
C PHE A 263 -3.49 6.02 5.62
N ASN A 264 -4.36 7.02 5.57
CA ASN A 264 -4.17 8.25 4.79
C ASN A 264 -3.83 9.44 5.70
N THR A 265 -2.76 9.31 6.49
CA THR A 265 -2.28 10.40 7.35
C THR A 265 -1.82 11.56 6.49
N PRO A 266 -2.35 12.80 6.69
CA PRO A 266 -1.85 13.97 6.01
C PRO A 266 -0.38 14.23 6.35
N ALA A 267 0.39 14.72 5.38
CA ALA A 267 1.84 14.93 5.53
C ALA A 267 2.20 16.01 6.57
N ASP A 268 1.27 16.94 6.82
CA ASP A 268 1.40 18.02 7.80
C ASP A 268 0.79 17.69 9.19
N TYR A 269 0.29 16.45 9.37
CA TYR A 269 -0.36 16.03 10.59
C TYR A 269 0.56 15.23 11.49
N ARG A 270 0.66 15.62 12.77
CA ARG A 270 1.38 14.87 13.80
C ARG A 270 0.56 13.65 14.19
N ALA A 271 0.94 12.50 13.66
CA ALA A 271 0.23 11.24 13.84
C ALA A 271 0.31 10.75 15.29
N ARG A 272 -0.76 10.16 15.81
CA ARG A 272 -0.84 9.68 17.19
C ARG A 272 -1.18 8.20 17.27
N ILE A 273 -0.70 7.58 18.34
CA ILE A 273 -1.20 6.31 18.86
C ILE A 273 -1.56 6.47 20.34
N PHE A 274 -2.50 5.67 20.78
CA PHE A 274 -2.96 5.63 22.17
C PHE A 274 -2.69 4.24 22.72
N ILE A 275 -1.91 4.16 23.82
CA ILE A 275 -1.55 2.89 24.46
C ILE A 275 -2.27 2.84 25.80
N ASP A 276 -2.97 1.75 26.06
CA ASP A 276 -3.80 1.58 27.25
C ASP A 276 -3.58 0.19 27.84
N ASP A 277 -3.35 0.12 29.13
CA ASP A 277 -3.18 -1.14 29.88
C ASP A 277 -4.51 -1.73 30.39
N GLY A 278 -5.63 -1.06 30.10
CA GLY A 278 -6.97 -1.49 30.50
C GLY A 278 -7.25 -1.40 32.02
N SER A 279 -6.36 -0.80 32.80
CA SER A 279 -6.52 -0.68 34.26
C SER A 279 -7.63 0.28 34.69
N ASP A 280 -8.03 1.18 33.76
CA ASP A 280 -9.11 2.15 34.01
C ASP A 280 -10.04 2.24 32.79
N LEU A 281 -11.29 1.78 32.95
CA LEU A 281 -12.29 1.83 31.87
C LEU A 281 -12.67 3.26 31.42
N HIS A 282 -12.36 4.28 32.22
CA HIS A 282 -12.55 5.69 31.86
C HIS A 282 -11.40 6.24 30.99
N GLY A 283 -10.36 5.45 30.75
CA GLY A 283 -9.22 5.84 29.92
C GLY A 283 -8.29 6.89 30.53
N ARG A 284 -8.28 7.06 31.85
CA ARG A 284 -7.42 8.05 32.53
C ARG A 284 -5.93 7.73 32.44
N ASN A 285 -5.59 6.46 32.19
CA ASN A 285 -4.22 5.97 32.10
C ASN A 285 -3.75 5.76 30.66
N VAL A 286 -4.46 6.30 29.66
CA VAL A 286 -4.09 6.20 28.26
C VAL A 286 -2.86 7.05 27.98
N GLU A 287 -1.78 6.39 27.60
CA GLU A 287 -0.56 7.03 27.09
C GLU A 287 -0.77 7.46 25.64
N THR A 288 -0.51 8.74 25.33
CA THR A 288 -0.53 9.25 23.96
C THR A 288 0.90 9.42 23.47
N VAL A 289 1.25 8.74 22.37
CA VAL A 289 2.52 8.91 21.66
C VAL A 289 2.26 9.66 20.37
N GLU A 290 2.92 10.80 20.21
CA GLU A 290 2.82 11.65 19.05
C GLU A 290 4.09 11.52 18.19
N PHE A 291 3.92 11.49 16.89
CA PHE A 291 5.00 11.41 15.91
C PHE A 291 5.11 12.71 15.13
N GLU A 292 6.32 13.10 14.75
CA GLU A 292 6.52 14.25 13.87
C GLU A 292 5.75 14.06 12.56
N ALA A 293 5.30 15.18 12.01
CA ALA A 293 4.65 15.20 10.72
C ALA A 293 5.64 14.76 9.63
N VAL A 294 5.27 13.76 8.84
CA VAL A 294 6.10 13.20 7.77
C VAL A 294 5.25 12.85 6.56
N ASP A 295 5.82 12.99 5.38
CA ASP A 295 5.18 12.49 4.16
C ASP A 295 5.50 11.01 3.97
N GLN A 296 4.49 10.16 4.11
CA GLN A 296 4.64 8.71 3.98
C GLN A 296 5.01 8.27 2.54
N TYR A 297 4.67 9.06 1.52
CA TYR A 297 5.04 8.77 0.13
C TYR A 297 6.51 9.10 -0.13
N GLU A 298 7.04 10.15 0.49
CA GLU A 298 8.47 10.47 0.47
C GLU A 298 9.27 9.35 1.13
N LEU A 299 8.88 8.95 2.35
CA LEU A 299 9.53 7.83 3.05
C LEU A 299 9.48 6.52 2.26
N GLN A 300 8.36 6.23 1.60
CA GLN A 300 8.23 5.05 0.74
C GLN A 300 9.20 5.11 -0.45
N GLY A 301 9.26 6.24 -1.14
CA GLY A 301 10.17 6.46 -2.26
C GLY A 301 11.63 6.32 -1.87
N GLU A 302 12.03 6.95 -0.76
CA GLU A 302 13.39 6.89 -0.22
C GLU A 302 13.79 5.46 0.15
N ARG A 303 12.95 4.70 0.86
CA ARG A 303 13.24 3.31 1.22
C ARG A 303 13.32 2.39 0.01
N PHE A 304 12.50 2.64 -1.02
CA PHE A 304 12.60 1.89 -2.26
C PHE A 304 13.88 2.26 -3.04
N ALA A 305 14.25 3.54 -3.10
CA ALA A 305 15.49 3.98 -3.71
C ALA A 305 16.74 3.39 -3.02
N GLU A 306 16.73 3.31 -1.68
CA GLU A 306 17.77 2.60 -0.91
C GLU A 306 17.86 1.11 -1.33
N ALA A 307 16.71 0.42 -1.49
CA ALA A 307 16.69 -0.97 -1.93
C ALA A 307 17.23 -1.15 -3.35
N VAL A 308 16.88 -0.26 -4.28
CA VAL A 308 17.41 -0.24 -5.65
C VAL A 308 18.94 -0.15 -5.66
N ARG A 309 19.51 0.57 -4.71
CA ARG A 309 20.97 0.75 -4.57
C ARG A 309 21.68 -0.33 -3.74
N GLY A 310 20.92 -1.32 -3.25
CA GLY A 310 21.49 -2.35 -2.38
C GLY A 310 21.84 -1.89 -0.96
N LEU A 311 21.33 -0.71 -0.54
CA LEU A 311 21.52 -0.15 0.80
C LEU A 311 20.42 -0.59 1.79
N GLY A 312 19.45 -1.34 1.33
CA GLY A 312 18.32 -1.83 2.11
C GLY A 312 17.55 -2.93 1.40
N THR A 313 16.40 -3.27 1.92
CA THR A 313 15.47 -4.22 1.32
C THR A 313 14.19 -3.53 0.90
N VAL A 314 13.51 -4.07 -0.11
CA VAL A 314 12.19 -3.59 -0.54
C VAL A 314 11.22 -3.65 0.65
N PRO A 315 10.57 -2.54 1.04
CA PRO A 315 9.72 -2.48 2.23
C PRO A 315 8.53 -3.45 2.21
N VAL A 316 7.94 -3.65 1.03
CA VAL A 316 6.83 -4.58 0.79
C VAL A 316 7.18 -5.43 -0.43
N PRO A 317 7.81 -6.59 -0.21
CA PRO A 317 8.22 -7.48 -1.30
C PRO A 317 7.03 -8.18 -1.95
N LEU A 318 7.23 -8.76 -3.13
CA LEU A 318 6.19 -9.42 -3.91
C LEU A 318 5.54 -10.61 -3.18
N GLU A 319 6.27 -11.29 -2.32
CA GLU A 319 5.76 -12.39 -1.48
C GLU A 319 4.70 -11.88 -0.49
N ASP A 320 4.88 -10.66 0.04
CA ASP A 320 3.88 -10.04 0.91
C ASP A 320 2.64 -9.63 0.11
N ALA A 321 2.83 -9.07 -1.08
CA ALA A 321 1.75 -8.74 -2.02
C ALA A 321 0.95 -10.00 -2.44
N PHE A 322 1.64 -11.12 -2.73
CA PHE A 322 1.01 -12.41 -2.98
C PHE A 322 0.14 -12.84 -1.80
N GLY A 323 0.68 -12.83 -0.57
CA GLY A 323 -0.07 -13.19 0.63
C GLY A 323 -1.28 -12.29 0.87
N ASN A 324 -1.15 -11.00 0.59
CA ASN A 324 -2.26 -10.05 0.70
C ASN A 324 -3.38 -10.38 -0.30
N MET A 325 -3.02 -10.64 -1.55
CA MET A 325 -3.98 -11.03 -2.59
C MET A 325 -4.62 -12.40 -2.29
N ALA A 326 -3.87 -13.35 -1.75
CA ALA A 326 -4.41 -14.66 -1.36
C ALA A 326 -5.54 -14.55 -0.33
N VAL A 327 -5.41 -13.60 0.61
CA VAL A 327 -6.47 -13.31 1.59
C VAL A 327 -7.68 -12.68 0.90
N ILE A 328 -7.47 -11.70 0.02
CA ILE A 328 -8.57 -11.01 -0.69
C ILE A 328 -9.34 -12.00 -1.58
N GLU A 329 -8.65 -12.85 -2.35
CA GLU A 329 -9.30 -13.89 -3.14
C GLU A 329 -10.10 -14.87 -2.28
N ALA A 330 -9.57 -15.29 -1.13
CA ALA A 330 -10.26 -16.16 -0.21
C ALA A 330 -11.51 -15.49 0.39
N LEU A 331 -11.45 -14.19 0.69
CA LEU A 331 -12.60 -13.41 1.12
C LEU A 331 -13.70 -13.38 0.03
N PHE A 332 -13.35 -13.13 -1.23
CA PHE A 332 -14.33 -13.21 -2.32
C PHE A 332 -14.93 -14.61 -2.46
N ARG A 333 -14.11 -15.68 -2.44
CA ARG A 333 -14.63 -17.07 -2.46
C ARG A 333 -15.58 -17.34 -1.29
N SER A 334 -15.23 -16.84 -0.09
CA SER A 334 -16.06 -16.99 1.10
C SER A 334 -17.43 -16.31 0.96
N THR A 335 -17.52 -15.17 0.27
CA THR A 335 -18.82 -14.52 0.04
C THR A 335 -19.74 -15.31 -0.87
N GLU A 336 -19.19 -16.14 -1.75
CA GLU A 336 -19.92 -17.03 -2.66
C GLU A 336 -20.28 -18.35 -1.99
N SER A 337 -19.29 -19.02 -1.39
CA SER A 337 -19.46 -20.33 -0.73
C SER A 337 -20.24 -20.27 0.59
N LYS A 338 -20.32 -19.08 1.22
CA LYS A 338 -20.87 -18.85 2.57
C LYS A 338 -20.16 -19.68 3.66
N ARG A 339 -18.87 -19.94 3.47
CA ARG A 339 -18.03 -20.74 4.36
C ARG A 339 -16.71 -20.05 4.64
N TRP A 340 -16.02 -20.53 5.66
CA TRP A 340 -14.63 -20.19 5.87
C TRP A 340 -13.78 -20.74 4.72
N GLU A 341 -12.85 -19.93 4.22
CA GLU A 341 -11.98 -20.27 3.11
C GLU A 341 -10.51 -20.14 3.53
N THR A 342 -9.69 -21.07 3.04
CA THR A 342 -8.24 -21.01 3.27
C THR A 342 -7.57 -20.16 2.18
N PRO A 343 -6.80 -19.13 2.53
CA PRO A 343 -5.97 -18.40 1.57
C PRO A 343 -4.94 -19.33 0.89
N ALA A 344 -4.63 -19.05 -0.38
CA ALA A 344 -3.56 -19.76 -1.10
C ALA A 344 -2.20 -19.55 -0.41
N ARG A 345 -1.28 -20.51 -0.60
CA ARG A 345 0.08 -20.48 -0.05
C ARG A 345 1.10 -20.56 -1.17
#